data_ca94f63a5fd51429dfd9464ca8d8ae31
#
_entry.id   ca94f63a5fd51429dfd9464ca8d8ae31
#
_cell.length_a   1.000
_cell.length_b   1.000
_cell.length_c   1.000
_cell.angle_alpha   90.00
_cell.angle_beta   90.00
_cell.angle_gamma   90.00
#
_symmetry.space_group_name_H-M   'P 1'
#
loop_
_entity.id
_entity.type
_entity.pdbx_description
1 polymer ?
#
loop_
_entity_poly.entity_id
_entity_poly.type
_entity_poly.pdbx_seq_one_letter_code
_entity_poly.pdbx_strand_id
1 'polypeptide(L)'
;MTKNKMDIKDFEKEQSKLLQNPIIASTWLDYQSQYPYVSAYYRSSEQYKNQISVVNGKKAGTDINLYKLFTEQCFNLLCSGGECGIVIPSGIYTDLGTKQLREMLFSQTKVTGLFCFENRKTIFEEVDSRFKFVVLTFVKGSTTTEFPSAFMRHDVQELQRFPSDDSLQINIDMVRQLSPDSLSVMEFKNKVDIRIAEKMLKFPLLGEKIKGKWNLVLCNEFHMTNDSHLFYQEYKPVRLPLFTGKLFNQFEQTGEKPLYWIDEKEGRKALIGRTEDKGQLMNYQEYRWVHRRIARNTDSRTLICYITPKNVFTEVNSTTLKVIETGISNQQMLFLCAITNSFTLDWMIRQKVTTTLNMFYIYQLPVPRLTKNDRYFNDIVQRAAKLICTTPEFDELAQEVGLGSHQQGVSDETERAKLRAELDGMIAHLYRLTEDEFSYILTTFPIVNATVKEAALSAYRTFAPMFADSEKLALIQ
;
A
#
# COMPACT_ATOMS: atom_id res chain seq x y z
N MET A 1 4.69 -20.14 24.15
CA MET A 1 5.51 -19.66 23.03
C MET A 1 6.37 -18.46 23.41
N THR A 2 5.80 -17.30 23.63
CA THR A 2 6.54 -16.03 23.78
C THR A 2 7.47 -15.98 25.01
N LYS A 3 7.00 -16.45 26.17
CA LYS A 3 7.76 -16.38 27.44
C LYS A 3 9.03 -17.25 27.45
N ASN A 4 9.02 -18.37 26.71
CA ASN A 4 10.14 -19.33 26.65
C ASN A 4 10.87 -19.34 25.31
N LYS A 5 10.58 -18.41 24.38
CA LYS A 5 11.15 -18.32 23.04
C LYS A 5 11.09 -19.64 22.26
N MET A 6 10.06 -20.46 22.46
CA MET A 6 9.86 -21.75 21.76
C MET A 6 9.47 -21.49 20.31
N ASP A 7 10.01 -22.29 19.40
CA ASP A 7 9.47 -22.38 18.04
C ASP A 7 8.12 -23.14 18.03
N ILE A 8 7.44 -23.15 16.89
CA ILE A 8 6.11 -23.77 16.77
C ILE A 8 6.17 -25.27 17.06
N LYS A 9 7.19 -25.97 16.58
CA LYS A 9 7.32 -27.43 16.75
C LYS A 9 7.61 -27.81 18.19
N ASP A 10 8.46 -27.04 18.86
CA ASP A 10 8.77 -27.24 20.28
C ASP A 10 7.56 -26.92 21.16
N PHE A 11 6.79 -25.89 20.80
CA PHE A 11 5.54 -25.57 21.49
C PHE A 11 4.50 -26.70 21.33
N GLU A 12 4.31 -27.24 20.13
CA GLU A 12 3.37 -28.35 19.86
C GLU A 12 3.76 -29.63 20.62
N LYS A 13 5.07 -29.93 20.72
CA LYS A 13 5.56 -31.06 21.52
C LYS A 13 5.27 -30.86 23.01
N GLU A 14 5.57 -29.67 23.55
CA GLU A 14 5.34 -29.39 24.95
C GLU A 14 3.84 -29.34 25.28
N GLN A 15 3.02 -28.79 24.40
CA GLN A 15 1.56 -28.81 24.50
C GLN A 15 1.05 -30.26 24.52
N SER A 16 1.50 -31.12 23.60
CA SER A 16 1.11 -32.52 23.54
C SER A 16 1.50 -33.28 24.83
N LYS A 17 2.65 -32.97 25.39
CA LYS A 17 3.12 -33.55 26.67
C LYS A 17 2.25 -33.08 27.85
N LEU A 18 1.96 -31.79 27.92
CA LEU A 18 1.09 -31.22 28.99
C LEU A 18 -0.33 -31.81 28.92
N LEU A 19 -0.87 -32.02 27.72
CA LEU A 19 -2.20 -32.59 27.52
C LEU A 19 -2.30 -34.09 27.81
N GLN A 20 -1.19 -34.77 28.11
CA GLN A 20 -1.22 -36.15 28.64
C GLN A 20 -1.74 -36.18 30.10
N ASN A 21 -1.67 -35.06 30.81
CA ASN A 21 -2.29 -34.93 32.15
C ASN A 21 -3.81 -34.72 31.96
N PRO A 22 -4.66 -35.64 32.48
CA PRO A 22 -6.12 -35.56 32.30
C PRO A 22 -6.75 -34.26 32.81
N ILE A 23 -6.23 -33.70 33.92
CA ILE A 23 -6.73 -32.45 34.50
C ILE A 23 -6.44 -31.28 33.58
N ILE A 24 -5.20 -31.20 33.06
CA ILE A 24 -4.80 -30.14 32.15
C ILE A 24 -5.59 -30.29 30.83
N ALA A 25 -5.73 -31.50 30.31
CA ALA A 25 -6.50 -31.79 29.12
C ALA A 25 -7.97 -31.37 29.25
N SER A 26 -8.62 -31.71 30.38
CA SER A 26 -10.01 -31.31 30.66
C SER A 26 -10.15 -29.80 30.69
N THR A 27 -9.28 -29.12 31.43
CA THR A 27 -9.29 -27.63 31.53
C THR A 27 -9.06 -26.98 30.16
N TRP A 28 -8.18 -27.54 29.36
CA TRP A 28 -7.91 -27.06 27.99
C TRP A 28 -9.11 -27.26 27.06
N LEU A 29 -9.77 -28.41 27.14
CA LEU A 29 -10.98 -28.69 26.37
C LEU A 29 -12.14 -27.78 26.79
N ASP A 30 -12.32 -27.53 28.08
CA ASP A 30 -13.31 -26.58 28.58
C ASP A 30 -13.05 -25.17 28.06
N TYR A 31 -11.80 -24.72 28.12
CA TYR A 31 -11.41 -23.43 27.55
C TYR A 31 -11.68 -23.34 26.03
N GLN A 32 -11.29 -24.37 25.29
CA GLN A 32 -11.52 -24.42 23.83
C GLN A 32 -13.01 -24.48 23.49
N SER A 33 -13.83 -25.17 24.29
CA SER A 33 -15.27 -25.25 24.06
C SER A 33 -15.98 -23.92 24.29
N GLN A 34 -15.50 -23.11 25.24
CA GLN A 34 -16.10 -21.80 25.56
C GLN A 34 -15.74 -20.72 24.54
N TYR A 35 -14.51 -20.73 24.01
CA TYR A 35 -14.01 -19.68 23.14
C TYR A 35 -14.89 -19.40 21.90
N PRO A 36 -15.37 -20.38 21.12
CA PRO A 36 -16.27 -20.15 20.00
C PRO A 36 -17.57 -19.45 20.38
N TYR A 37 -18.15 -19.79 21.54
CA TYR A 37 -19.40 -19.21 22.02
C TYR A 37 -19.20 -17.76 22.46
N VAL A 38 -18.13 -17.46 23.19
CA VAL A 38 -17.77 -16.10 23.59
C VAL A 38 -17.54 -15.24 22.34
N SER A 39 -16.79 -15.75 21.36
CA SER A 39 -16.56 -15.06 20.10
C SER A 39 -17.84 -14.86 19.31
N ALA A 40 -18.73 -15.87 19.24
CA ALA A 40 -20.03 -15.76 18.58
C ALA A 40 -20.92 -14.73 19.24
N TYR A 41 -20.96 -14.68 20.57
CA TYR A 41 -21.71 -13.68 21.33
C TYR A 41 -21.31 -12.25 20.94
N TYR A 42 -20.01 -11.92 21.02
CA TYR A 42 -19.52 -10.58 20.68
C TYR A 42 -19.71 -10.21 19.21
N ARG A 43 -19.82 -11.19 18.32
CA ARG A 43 -20.06 -10.97 16.89
C ARG A 43 -21.55 -10.84 16.51
N SER A 44 -22.45 -11.32 17.37
CA SER A 44 -23.90 -11.34 17.11
C SER A 44 -24.70 -10.39 17.98
N SER A 45 -24.15 -9.91 19.09
CA SER A 45 -24.83 -9.01 19.99
C SER A 45 -25.01 -7.61 19.39
N GLU A 46 -26.21 -7.05 19.48
CA GLU A 46 -26.49 -5.67 19.07
C GLU A 46 -25.63 -4.64 19.84
N GLN A 47 -25.29 -4.96 21.08
CA GLN A 47 -24.42 -4.13 21.91
C GLN A 47 -23.03 -3.96 21.32
N TYR A 48 -22.56 -4.92 20.49
CA TYR A 48 -21.24 -4.95 19.88
C TYR A 48 -21.30 -5.02 18.35
N LYS A 49 -22.26 -4.33 17.75
CA LYS A 49 -22.52 -4.37 16.30
C LYS A 49 -21.38 -3.85 15.43
N ASN A 50 -20.44 -3.07 16.02
CA ASN A 50 -19.32 -2.47 15.29
C ASN A 50 -18.02 -3.30 15.41
N GLN A 51 -18.06 -4.52 15.98
CA GLN A 51 -16.89 -5.38 16.11
C GLN A 51 -16.46 -6.06 14.79
N ILE A 52 -17.36 -6.16 13.82
CA ILE A 52 -17.10 -6.78 12.53
C ILE A 52 -17.10 -5.70 11.45
N SER A 53 -15.97 -5.56 10.77
CA SER A 53 -15.89 -4.71 9.59
C SER A 53 -16.43 -5.41 8.35
N VAL A 54 -17.14 -4.66 7.52
CA VAL A 54 -17.62 -5.12 6.21
C VAL A 54 -16.99 -4.25 5.14
N VAL A 55 -16.27 -4.89 4.22
CA VAL A 55 -15.61 -4.23 3.09
C VAL A 55 -16.02 -4.95 1.82
N ASN A 56 -16.56 -4.21 0.86
CA ASN A 56 -17.09 -4.78 -0.41
C ASN A 56 -18.03 -5.97 -0.20
N GLY A 57 -18.90 -5.88 0.81
CA GLY A 57 -19.87 -6.93 1.15
C GLY A 57 -19.28 -8.15 1.86
N LYS A 58 -18.00 -8.18 2.15
CA LYS A 58 -17.31 -9.29 2.84
C LYS A 58 -16.86 -8.87 4.23
N LYS A 59 -16.98 -9.80 5.19
CA LYS A 59 -16.45 -9.60 6.55
C LYS A 59 -14.92 -9.55 6.51
N ALA A 60 -14.33 -8.57 7.18
CA ALA A 60 -12.90 -8.35 7.23
C ALA A 60 -12.43 -8.04 8.66
N GLY A 61 -11.22 -8.48 9.02
CA GLY A 61 -10.59 -8.17 10.30
C GLY A 61 -11.41 -8.66 11.50
N THR A 62 -11.72 -9.94 11.52
CA THR A 62 -12.76 -10.52 12.38
C THR A 62 -12.31 -10.91 13.77
N ASP A 63 -11.05 -10.76 14.12
CA ASP A 63 -10.58 -11.15 15.47
C ASP A 63 -11.15 -10.22 16.53
N ILE A 64 -11.73 -10.83 17.56
CA ILE A 64 -12.20 -10.13 18.75
C ILE A 64 -11.00 -9.68 19.57
N ASN A 65 -10.98 -8.40 19.94
CA ASN A 65 -9.93 -7.83 20.73
C ASN A 65 -10.52 -6.92 21.82
N LEU A 66 -10.00 -7.02 23.03
CA LEU A 66 -10.53 -6.30 24.21
C LEU A 66 -10.61 -4.79 23.98
N TYR A 67 -9.63 -4.16 23.34
CA TYR A 67 -9.68 -2.72 23.13
C TYR A 67 -10.85 -2.29 22.23
N LYS A 68 -11.22 -3.12 21.24
CA LYS A 68 -12.38 -2.86 20.40
C LYS A 68 -13.67 -2.93 21.20
N LEU A 69 -13.81 -3.97 22.04
CA LEU A 69 -14.98 -4.15 22.92
C LEU A 69 -15.10 -3.00 23.90
N PHE A 70 -14.00 -2.62 24.58
CA PHE A 70 -14.01 -1.50 25.53
C PHE A 70 -14.34 -0.17 24.84
N THR A 71 -13.83 0.09 23.66
CA THR A 71 -14.15 1.33 22.93
C THR A 71 -15.67 1.43 22.64
N GLU A 72 -16.28 0.34 22.15
CA GLU A 72 -17.72 0.32 21.89
C GLU A 72 -18.55 0.36 23.17
N GLN A 73 -18.10 -0.32 24.22
CA GLN A 73 -18.76 -0.30 25.51
C GLN A 73 -18.72 1.09 26.17
N CYS A 74 -17.59 1.78 26.14
CA CYS A 74 -17.49 3.16 26.60
C CYS A 74 -18.49 4.06 25.86
N PHE A 75 -18.57 3.95 24.53
CA PHE A 75 -19.56 4.69 23.74
C PHE A 75 -21.00 4.34 24.17
N ASN A 76 -21.33 3.07 24.39
CA ASN A 76 -22.67 2.64 24.75
C ASN A 76 -23.11 3.16 26.11
N LEU A 77 -22.20 3.21 27.09
CA LEU A 77 -22.47 3.66 28.47
C LEU A 77 -22.63 5.18 28.60
N LEU A 78 -22.10 5.97 27.68
CA LEU A 78 -22.23 7.42 27.73
C LEU A 78 -23.65 7.88 27.39
N CYS A 79 -24.12 8.91 28.07
CA CYS A 79 -25.26 9.72 27.66
C CYS A 79 -24.85 10.69 26.51
N SER A 80 -25.82 11.33 25.86
CA SER A 80 -25.54 12.42 24.93
C SER A 80 -24.82 13.57 25.65
N GLY A 81 -23.76 14.10 25.06
CA GLY A 81 -22.86 15.08 25.67
C GLY A 81 -21.84 14.49 26.65
N GLY A 82 -21.91 13.18 26.93
CA GLY A 82 -20.90 12.52 27.77
C GLY A 82 -19.56 12.40 27.08
N GLU A 83 -18.49 12.53 27.84
CA GLU A 83 -17.10 12.54 27.36
C GLU A 83 -16.39 11.21 27.68
N CYS A 84 -15.52 10.77 26.78
CA CYS A 84 -14.65 9.61 26.98
C CYS A 84 -13.19 9.98 26.69
N GLY A 85 -12.30 9.51 27.55
CA GLY A 85 -10.86 9.45 27.31
C GLY A 85 -10.37 8.03 27.53
N ILE A 86 -9.76 7.41 26.54
CA ILE A 86 -9.34 6.02 26.59
C ILE A 86 -7.95 5.82 25.96
N VAL A 87 -7.13 4.98 26.60
CA VAL A 87 -5.81 4.58 26.09
C VAL A 87 -5.93 3.18 25.48
N ILE A 88 -5.69 3.06 24.19
CA ILE A 88 -5.89 1.84 23.41
C ILE A 88 -4.82 1.68 22.32
N PRO A 89 -4.62 0.46 21.77
CA PRO A 89 -3.74 0.25 20.62
C PRO A 89 -4.11 1.11 19.40
N SER A 90 -3.08 1.48 18.61
CA SER A 90 -3.24 2.27 17.37
C SER A 90 -4.11 1.61 16.32
N GLY A 91 -4.36 0.30 16.42
CA GLY A 91 -5.29 -0.42 15.55
C GLY A 91 -6.68 0.20 15.45
N ILE A 92 -7.09 0.99 16.44
CA ILE A 92 -8.39 1.72 16.39
C ILE A 92 -8.47 2.65 15.18
N TYR A 93 -7.39 3.29 14.76
CA TYR A 93 -7.38 4.20 13.61
C TYR A 93 -6.66 3.64 12.37
N THR A 94 -5.97 2.48 12.47
CA THR A 94 -5.20 1.90 11.36
C THR A 94 -5.79 0.60 10.80
N ASP A 95 -6.32 -0.31 11.65
CA ASP A 95 -6.67 -1.66 11.25
C ASP A 95 -7.97 -1.71 10.42
N LEU A 96 -8.01 -2.58 9.41
CA LEU A 96 -9.21 -2.81 8.63
C LEU A 96 -10.38 -3.34 9.49
N GLY A 97 -10.07 -4.17 10.48
CA GLY A 97 -11.03 -4.76 11.42
C GLY A 97 -11.73 -3.78 12.36
N THR A 98 -11.32 -2.51 12.37
CA THR A 98 -11.93 -1.45 13.20
C THR A 98 -12.66 -0.39 12.38
N LYS A 99 -12.92 -0.64 11.09
CA LYS A 99 -13.64 0.29 10.22
C LYS A 99 -14.98 0.73 10.80
N GLN A 100 -15.80 -0.21 11.27
CA GLN A 100 -17.14 0.09 11.81
C GLN A 100 -17.06 0.92 13.11
N LEU A 101 -16.07 0.66 13.95
CA LEU A 101 -15.82 1.49 15.14
C LEU A 101 -15.43 2.92 14.75
N ARG A 102 -14.58 3.09 13.73
CA ARG A 102 -14.26 4.43 13.21
C ARG A 102 -15.48 5.12 12.60
N GLU A 103 -16.31 4.40 11.84
CA GLU A 103 -17.55 4.97 11.31
C GLU A 103 -18.47 5.45 12.45
N MET A 104 -18.63 4.65 13.51
CA MET A 104 -19.37 5.03 14.72
C MET A 104 -18.76 6.30 15.38
N LEU A 105 -17.45 6.33 15.58
CA LEU A 105 -16.76 7.48 16.17
C LEU A 105 -16.95 8.74 15.32
N PHE A 106 -16.83 8.64 14.00
CA PHE A 106 -16.95 9.81 13.13
C PHE A 106 -18.38 10.29 12.94
N SER A 107 -19.37 9.38 12.93
CA SER A 107 -20.79 9.73 12.66
C SER A 107 -21.63 10.00 13.89
N GLN A 108 -21.24 9.52 15.09
CA GLN A 108 -22.05 9.58 16.30
C GLN A 108 -21.33 10.24 17.48
N THR A 109 -20.07 10.65 17.29
CA THR A 109 -19.30 11.40 18.29
C THR A 109 -18.54 12.56 17.66
N LYS A 110 -18.22 13.58 18.44
CA LYS A 110 -17.18 14.54 18.13
C LYS A 110 -15.87 14.03 18.70
N VAL A 111 -14.97 13.55 17.86
CA VAL A 111 -13.60 13.23 18.28
C VAL A 111 -12.90 14.52 18.67
N THR A 112 -12.47 14.64 19.89
CA THR A 112 -11.84 15.83 20.47
C THR A 112 -10.33 15.73 20.52
N GLY A 113 -9.77 14.52 20.32
CA GLY A 113 -8.33 14.33 20.25
C GLY A 113 -7.92 12.90 19.89
N LEU A 114 -6.86 12.79 19.11
CA LEU A 114 -6.17 11.55 18.79
C LEU A 114 -4.66 11.76 18.94
N PHE A 115 -4.11 11.34 20.08
CA PHE A 115 -2.70 11.51 20.38
C PHE A 115 -1.99 10.17 20.40
N CYS A 116 -1.18 9.89 19.39
CA CYS A 116 -0.50 8.60 19.18
C CYS A 116 0.94 8.65 19.69
N PHE A 117 1.24 7.70 20.57
CA PHE A 117 2.57 7.41 21.06
C PHE A 117 3.17 6.18 20.36
N GLU A 118 4.50 6.18 20.19
CA GLU A 118 5.31 4.99 20.01
C GLU A 118 6.06 4.73 21.33
N ASN A 119 6.07 3.49 21.82
CA ASN A 119 6.60 3.13 23.15
C ASN A 119 8.14 3.20 23.26
N ARG A 120 8.82 4.02 22.45
CA ARG A 120 10.28 4.13 22.40
C ARG A 120 10.94 4.48 23.74
N LYS A 121 10.27 5.28 24.56
CA LYS A 121 10.73 5.65 25.89
C LYS A 121 10.16 4.73 27.00
N THR A 122 9.72 3.53 26.63
CA THR A 122 9.20 2.52 27.58
C THR A 122 8.13 3.07 28.54
N ILE A 123 7.17 3.84 27.99
CA ILE A 123 6.02 4.35 28.75
C ILE A 123 5.26 3.16 29.40
N PHE A 124 5.23 2.03 28.68
CA PHE A 124 4.79 0.72 29.18
C PHE A 124 5.99 -0.24 29.16
N GLU A 125 6.53 -0.59 30.33
CA GLU A 125 7.79 -1.33 30.49
C GLU A 125 7.78 -2.72 29.86
N GLU A 126 6.66 -3.45 29.91
CA GLU A 126 6.55 -4.82 29.38
C GLU A 126 6.12 -4.87 27.90
N VAL A 127 5.94 -3.73 27.25
CA VAL A 127 5.46 -3.62 25.86
C VAL A 127 6.62 -3.31 24.93
N ASP A 128 6.66 -3.99 23.76
CA ASP A 128 7.68 -3.74 22.73
C ASP A 128 7.81 -2.24 22.43
N SER A 129 9.04 -1.75 22.32
CA SER A 129 9.36 -0.34 22.11
C SER A 129 8.80 0.24 20.81
N ARG A 130 8.44 -0.59 19.86
CA ARG A 130 7.83 -0.22 18.55
C ARG A 130 6.31 -0.19 18.58
N PHE A 131 5.72 -0.65 19.69
CA PHE A 131 4.26 -0.70 19.82
C PHE A 131 3.69 0.72 19.86
N LYS A 132 2.61 0.94 19.12
CA LYS A 132 1.90 2.21 19.10
C LYS A 132 0.59 2.11 19.84
N PHE A 133 0.33 3.12 20.66
CA PHE A 133 -0.93 3.28 21.37
C PHE A 133 -1.42 4.72 21.26
N VAL A 134 -2.70 4.92 21.46
CA VAL A 134 -3.34 6.24 21.31
C VAL A 134 -4.13 6.62 22.53
N VAL A 135 -4.04 7.87 22.94
CA VAL A 135 -5.01 8.55 23.80
C VAL A 135 -6.10 9.09 22.87
N LEU A 136 -7.26 8.48 22.89
CA LEU A 136 -8.43 8.88 22.10
C LEU A 136 -9.45 9.54 23.01
N THR A 137 -9.89 10.74 22.63
CA THR A 137 -10.94 11.47 23.35
C THR A 137 -12.10 11.82 22.43
N PHE A 138 -13.32 11.70 22.91
CA PHE A 138 -14.53 12.02 22.16
C PHE A 138 -15.73 12.38 23.04
N VAL A 139 -16.68 13.12 22.46
CA VAL A 139 -17.97 13.50 23.07
C VAL A 139 -19.09 12.82 22.29
N LYS A 140 -19.99 12.10 22.94
CA LYS A 140 -21.13 11.42 22.31
C LYS A 140 -22.25 12.38 21.92
N GLY A 141 -22.91 12.10 20.80
CA GLY A 141 -24.13 12.83 20.37
C GLY A 141 -23.89 13.94 19.36
N SER A 142 -22.75 13.89 18.65
CA SER A 142 -22.41 14.81 17.57
C SER A 142 -21.72 14.06 16.42
N THR A 143 -21.34 14.76 15.38
CA THR A 143 -20.56 14.23 14.27
C THR A 143 -19.19 14.89 14.22
N THR A 144 -18.18 14.14 13.78
CA THR A 144 -16.83 14.65 13.55
C THR A 144 -16.67 15.07 12.10
N THR A 145 -16.34 16.33 11.85
CA THR A 145 -15.92 16.82 10.53
C THR A 145 -14.42 16.89 10.41
N GLU A 146 -13.77 17.28 11.50
CA GLU A 146 -12.31 17.32 11.67
C GLU A 146 -11.96 17.09 13.14
N PHE A 147 -10.73 16.68 13.40
CA PHE A 147 -10.25 16.48 14.76
C PHE A 147 -8.76 16.76 14.90
N PRO A 148 -8.32 17.27 16.07
CA PRO A 148 -6.91 17.48 16.37
C PRO A 148 -6.20 16.14 16.56
N SER A 149 -5.00 16.03 16.00
CA SER A 149 -4.17 14.82 16.10
C SER A 149 -2.69 15.13 16.27
N ALA A 150 -1.98 14.16 16.85
CA ALA A 150 -0.53 14.14 16.90
C ALA A 150 -0.07 12.68 16.78
N PHE A 151 0.95 12.42 15.97
CA PHE A 151 1.43 11.07 15.71
C PHE A 151 2.90 10.91 16.08
N MET A 152 3.32 9.64 16.33
CA MET A 152 4.71 9.28 16.58
C MET A 152 5.36 10.06 17.72
N ARG A 153 4.60 10.30 18.80
CA ARG A 153 5.10 11.00 19.98
C ARG A 153 5.76 10.03 20.95
N HIS A 154 6.77 10.51 21.66
CA HIS A 154 7.57 9.69 22.57
C HIS A 154 7.60 10.23 24.01
N ASP A 155 7.12 11.45 24.23
CA ASP A 155 7.15 12.10 25.52
C ASP A 155 5.74 12.40 26.03
N VAL A 156 5.41 11.86 27.20
CA VAL A 156 4.09 12.05 27.85
C VAL A 156 3.82 13.52 28.21
N GLN A 157 4.87 14.32 28.41
CA GLN A 157 4.73 15.74 28.69
C GLN A 157 4.09 16.53 27.55
N GLU A 158 4.25 16.04 26.30
CA GLU A 158 3.64 16.65 25.13
C GLU A 158 2.10 16.60 25.19
N LEU A 159 1.54 15.58 25.84
CA LEU A 159 0.09 15.44 25.98
C LEU A 159 -0.55 16.58 26.80
N GLN A 160 0.19 17.17 27.73
CA GLN A 160 -0.33 18.29 28.56
C GLN A 160 -0.66 19.55 27.74
N ARG A 161 -0.04 19.68 26.56
CA ARG A 161 -0.23 20.80 25.63
C ARG A 161 -1.14 20.45 24.45
N PHE A 162 -1.70 19.24 24.43
CA PHE A 162 -2.56 18.79 23.35
C PHE A 162 -4.04 18.84 23.78
N PRO A 163 -4.97 19.31 22.89
CA PRO A 163 -4.69 19.93 21.61
C PRO A 163 -4.13 21.35 21.73
N SER A 164 -3.35 21.80 20.74
CA SER A 164 -2.80 23.14 20.62
C SER A 164 -3.03 23.67 19.20
N ASP A 165 -2.75 24.95 18.95
CA ASP A 165 -2.85 25.58 17.62
C ASP A 165 -1.92 24.91 16.58
N ASP A 166 -0.86 24.23 17.05
CA ASP A 166 0.06 23.46 16.21
C ASP A 166 -0.37 22.01 15.96
N SER A 167 -1.44 21.56 16.60
CA SER A 167 -1.98 20.22 16.37
C SER A 167 -2.43 20.06 14.91
N LEU A 168 -2.21 18.86 14.34
CA LEU A 168 -2.68 18.55 13.01
C LEU A 168 -4.20 18.42 13.02
N GLN A 169 -4.88 19.11 12.13
CA GLN A 169 -6.33 18.95 11.95
C GLN A 169 -6.55 17.91 10.84
N ILE A 170 -7.17 16.80 11.18
CA ILE A 170 -7.49 15.72 10.25
C ILE A 170 -8.96 15.86 9.84
N ASN A 171 -9.17 16.14 8.55
CA ASN A 171 -10.50 16.23 7.95
C ASN A 171 -11.03 14.83 7.61
N ILE A 172 -12.30 14.56 7.95
CA ILE A 172 -12.92 13.24 7.74
C ILE A 172 -13.15 12.95 6.26
N ASP A 173 -13.46 13.94 5.44
CA ASP A 173 -13.63 13.73 4.00
C ASP A 173 -12.31 13.31 3.36
N MET A 174 -11.18 13.88 3.80
CA MET A 174 -9.85 13.45 3.40
C MET A 174 -9.57 11.99 3.84
N VAL A 175 -9.96 11.60 5.06
CA VAL A 175 -9.84 10.20 5.51
C VAL A 175 -10.66 9.26 4.64
N ARG A 176 -11.90 9.63 4.29
CA ARG A 176 -12.78 8.86 3.39
C ARG A 176 -12.20 8.73 1.98
N GLN A 177 -11.60 9.79 1.46
CA GLN A 177 -10.94 9.78 0.15
C GLN A 177 -9.66 8.93 0.16
N LEU A 178 -8.79 9.11 1.16
CA LEU A 178 -7.53 8.37 1.27
C LEU A 178 -7.71 6.88 1.54
N SER A 179 -8.76 6.50 2.24
CA SER A 179 -8.97 5.13 2.73
C SER A 179 -10.44 4.73 2.69
N PRO A 180 -11.10 4.70 1.52
CA PRO A 180 -12.54 4.47 1.40
C PRO A 180 -12.98 3.11 1.97
N ASP A 181 -12.14 2.09 1.81
CA ASP A 181 -12.43 0.73 2.26
C ASP A 181 -12.25 0.54 3.76
N SER A 182 -11.29 1.23 4.37
CA SER A 182 -10.93 1.02 5.78
C SER A 182 -11.21 2.21 6.67
N LEU A 183 -11.31 3.44 6.16
CA LEU A 183 -11.32 4.69 6.93
C LEU A 183 -10.08 4.85 7.81
N SER A 184 -8.95 4.28 7.42
CA SER A 184 -7.70 4.39 8.16
C SER A 184 -7.18 5.82 8.14
N VAL A 185 -6.76 6.30 9.30
CA VAL A 185 -6.16 7.64 9.43
C VAL A 185 -4.67 7.54 9.16
N MET A 186 -4.16 8.39 8.27
CA MET A 186 -2.73 8.48 7.98
C MET A 186 -1.98 9.22 9.07
N GLU A 187 -0.79 8.74 9.41
CA GLU A 187 0.08 9.34 10.42
C GLU A 187 0.92 10.49 9.84
N PHE A 188 0.29 11.61 9.55
CA PHE A 188 1.00 12.79 9.08
C PHE A 188 1.95 13.34 10.15
N LYS A 189 3.11 13.83 9.73
CA LYS A 189 4.13 14.38 10.64
C LYS A 189 3.95 15.88 10.87
N ASN A 190 3.45 16.59 9.86
CA ASN A 190 3.26 18.04 9.91
C ASN A 190 2.19 18.52 8.91
N LYS A 191 1.90 19.81 8.94
CA LYS A 191 0.88 20.45 8.07
C LYS A 191 1.26 20.39 6.57
N VAL A 192 2.53 20.25 6.23
CA VAL A 192 2.98 20.12 4.82
C VAL A 192 2.52 18.80 4.24
N ASP A 193 2.59 17.69 5.02
CA ASP A 193 2.09 16.38 4.60
C ASP A 193 0.61 16.45 4.20
N ILE A 194 -0.21 17.13 5.00
CA ILE A 194 -1.65 17.27 4.73
C ILE A 194 -1.85 18.02 3.42
N ARG A 195 -1.17 19.17 3.21
CA ARG A 195 -1.28 19.94 1.97
C ARG A 195 -0.87 19.15 0.72
N ILE A 196 0.20 18.38 0.82
CA ILE A 196 0.65 17.51 -0.28
C ILE A 196 -0.41 16.45 -0.57
N ALA A 197 -0.93 15.75 0.47
CA ALA A 197 -1.97 14.76 0.32
C ALA A 197 -3.25 15.35 -0.32
N GLU A 198 -3.69 16.53 0.09
CA GLU A 198 -4.84 17.22 -0.50
C GLU A 198 -4.64 17.55 -1.98
N LYS A 199 -3.43 17.97 -2.38
CA LYS A 199 -3.11 18.18 -3.81
C LYS A 199 -3.17 16.89 -4.61
N MET A 200 -2.62 15.81 -4.05
CA MET A 200 -2.61 14.51 -4.71
C MET A 200 -4.03 13.92 -4.83
N LEU A 201 -4.87 14.10 -3.82
CA LEU A 201 -6.27 13.65 -3.81
C LEU A 201 -7.19 14.36 -4.80
N LYS A 202 -6.73 15.38 -5.51
CA LYS A 202 -7.46 15.92 -6.67
C LYS A 202 -7.51 14.95 -7.85
N PHE A 203 -6.68 13.91 -7.82
CA PHE A 203 -6.69 12.85 -8.81
C PHE A 203 -7.43 11.62 -8.28
N PRO A 204 -8.07 10.85 -9.17
CA PRO A 204 -8.81 9.66 -8.77
C PRO A 204 -7.87 8.57 -8.24
N LEU A 205 -8.39 7.75 -7.33
CA LEU A 205 -7.65 6.60 -6.84
C LEU A 205 -7.50 5.53 -7.92
N LEU A 206 -6.39 4.78 -7.90
CA LEU A 206 -6.13 3.71 -8.87
C LEU A 206 -7.20 2.62 -8.88
N GLY A 207 -7.88 2.38 -7.76
CA GLY A 207 -8.98 1.42 -7.64
C GLY A 207 -10.31 1.90 -8.20
N GLU A 208 -10.48 3.20 -8.43
CA GLU A 208 -11.70 3.75 -8.99
C GLU A 208 -11.86 3.36 -10.46
N LYS A 209 -13.05 2.86 -10.81
CA LYS A 209 -13.41 2.56 -12.20
C LYS A 209 -14.01 3.79 -12.86
N ILE A 210 -13.28 4.36 -13.80
CA ILE A 210 -13.68 5.60 -14.50
C ILE A 210 -14.09 5.23 -15.92
N LYS A 211 -15.34 5.54 -16.28
CA LYS A 211 -15.85 5.30 -17.64
C LYS A 211 -15.09 6.17 -18.65
N GLY A 212 -14.62 5.54 -19.72
CA GLY A 212 -13.89 6.24 -20.79
C GLY A 212 -12.41 6.51 -20.48
N LYS A 213 -11.91 6.09 -19.32
CA LYS A 213 -10.49 6.13 -18.95
C LYS A 213 -9.97 4.70 -18.75
N TRP A 214 -8.65 4.54 -18.80
CA TRP A 214 -8.03 3.26 -18.45
C TRP A 214 -8.20 2.94 -16.97
N ASN A 215 -8.44 1.68 -16.69
CA ASN A 215 -8.60 1.15 -15.35
C ASN A 215 -7.65 -0.03 -15.17
N LEU A 216 -7.42 -0.45 -13.95
CA LEU A 216 -6.54 -1.59 -13.69
C LEU A 216 -7.20 -2.62 -12.77
N VAL A 217 -6.75 -3.85 -12.91
CA VAL A 217 -7.06 -4.96 -12.00
C VAL A 217 -5.76 -5.67 -11.68
N LEU A 218 -5.44 -5.79 -10.41
CA LEU A 218 -4.25 -6.46 -9.91
C LEU A 218 -4.52 -7.94 -9.67
N CYS A 219 -3.50 -8.77 -9.84
CA CYS A 219 -3.53 -10.18 -9.47
C CYS A 219 -2.19 -10.67 -8.92
N ASN A 220 -2.25 -11.75 -8.17
CA ASN A 220 -1.12 -12.61 -7.83
C ASN A 220 -1.30 -13.91 -8.58
N GLU A 221 -0.23 -14.46 -9.17
CA GLU A 221 -0.33 -15.69 -9.95
C GLU A 221 0.03 -16.93 -9.11
N PHE A 222 1.27 -17.11 -8.74
CA PHE A 222 1.71 -18.33 -8.07
C PHE A 222 2.17 -18.09 -6.63
N HIS A 223 1.78 -18.97 -5.72
CA HIS A 223 2.21 -18.95 -4.32
C HIS A 223 3.40 -19.86 -4.08
N MET A 224 4.46 -19.34 -3.47
CA MET A 224 5.70 -20.09 -3.19
C MET A 224 5.46 -21.39 -2.40
N THR A 225 4.44 -21.43 -1.56
CA THR A 225 4.11 -22.60 -0.74
C THR A 225 3.10 -23.51 -1.43
N ASN A 226 1.97 -22.95 -1.88
CA ASN A 226 0.83 -23.74 -2.39
C ASN A 226 1.10 -24.34 -3.77
N ASP A 227 1.87 -23.63 -4.61
CA ASP A 227 2.13 -23.99 -5.99
C ASP A 227 3.56 -24.51 -6.20
N SER A 228 4.30 -24.77 -5.10
CA SER A 228 5.70 -25.21 -5.14
C SER A 228 5.93 -26.49 -5.97
N HIS A 229 4.92 -27.33 -6.11
CA HIS A 229 4.95 -28.55 -6.93
C HIS A 229 5.08 -28.27 -8.43
N LEU A 230 4.80 -27.02 -8.89
CA LEU A 230 4.95 -26.58 -10.29
C LEU A 230 6.34 -25.96 -10.56
N PHE A 231 7.19 -25.79 -9.53
CA PHE A 231 8.44 -25.03 -9.63
C PHE A 231 9.62 -25.94 -9.90
N TYR A 232 10.31 -25.71 -11.00
CA TYR A 232 11.52 -26.39 -11.42
C TYR A 232 12.74 -25.47 -11.27
N GLN A 233 13.85 -26.02 -10.82
CA GLN A 233 15.12 -25.25 -10.71
C GLN A 233 15.93 -25.25 -12.00
N GLU A 234 15.58 -26.11 -12.96
CA GLU A 234 16.28 -26.26 -14.22
C GLU A 234 15.50 -25.61 -15.37
N TYR A 235 16.20 -24.84 -16.18
CA TYR A 235 15.66 -24.32 -17.43
C TYR A 235 15.43 -25.47 -18.45
N LYS A 236 14.30 -25.41 -19.14
CA LYS A 236 13.98 -26.17 -20.36
C LYS A 236 13.23 -25.27 -21.33
N PRO A 237 13.33 -25.50 -22.66
CA PRO A 237 12.66 -24.65 -23.66
C PRO A 237 11.14 -24.52 -23.49
N VAL A 238 10.49 -25.50 -22.87
CA VAL A 238 9.03 -25.53 -22.59
C VAL A 238 8.67 -24.83 -21.28
N ARG A 239 9.64 -24.31 -20.55
CA ARG A 239 9.45 -23.68 -19.24
C ARG A 239 9.65 -22.18 -19.33
N LEU A 240 8.73 -21.45 -18.74
CA LEU A 240 8.80 -20.01 -18.59
C LEU A 240 9.37 -19.63 -17.21
N PRO A 241 10.11 -18.52 -17.12
CA PRO A 241 10.70 -18.07 -15.87
C PRO A 241 9.62 -17.61 -14.89
N LEU A 242 9.81 -17.91 -13.60
CA LEU A 242 9.01 -17.36 -12.51
C LEU A 242 9.66 -16.08 -12.00
N PHE A 243 9.04 -14.94 -12.29
CA PHE A 243 9.51 -13.61 -11.91
C PHE A 243 9.23 -13.35 -10.42
N THR A 244 10.31 -13.16 -9.67
CA THR A 244 10.26 -12.79 -8.25
C THR A 244 10.72 -11.36 -8.06
N GLY A 245 10.41 -10.74 -6.92
CA GLY A 245 10.82 -9.37 -6.61
C GLY A 245 12.34 -9.13 -6.64
N LYS A 246 13.17 -10.18 -6.66
CA LYS A 246 14.63 -10.06 -6.80
C LYS A 246 15.08 -9.81 -8.23
N LEU A 247 14.29 -10.17 -9.22
CA LEU A 247 14.66 -10.10 -10.64
C LEU A 247 14.50 -8.72 -11.25
N PHE A 248 13.89 -7.76 -10.55
CA PHE A 248 13.71 -6.41 -11.08
C PHE A 248 13.92 -5.34 -10.02
N ASN A 249 14.30 -4.17 -10.47
CA ASN A 249 14.36 -2.93 -9.74
C ASN A 249 13.50 -1.87 -10.46
N GLN A 250 13.56 -0.61 -10.04
CA GLN A 250 12.87 0.48 -10.74
C GLN A 250 13.34 0.56 -12.20
N PHE A 251 12.43 0.33 -13.14
CA PHE A 251 12.65 0.41 -14.58
C PHE A 251 13.65 -0.59 -15.17
N GLU A 252 14.09 -1.63 -14.47
CA GLU A 252 15.13 -2.53 -14.97
C GLU A 252 15.06 -3.92 -14.37
N GLN A 253 15.65 -4.89 -15.06
CA GLN A 253 16.00 -6.19 -14.50
C GLN A 253 17.33 -6.09 -13.76
N THR A 254 17.47 -6.86 -12.67
CA THR A 254 18.68 -6.88 -11.84
C THR A 254 19.85 -7.66 -12.46
N GLY A 255 19.62 -8.36 -13.57
CA GLY A 255 20.60 -9.28 -14.16
C GLY A 255 20.72 -10.62 -13.42
N GLU A 256 20.01 -10.80 -12.33
CA GLU A 256 19.93 -12.11 -11.63
C GLU A 256 19.17 -13.12 -12.48
N LYS A 257 19.54 -14.40 -12.37
CA LYS A 257 18.84 -15.50 -13.04
C LYS A 257 17.60 -15.91 -12.23
N PRO A 258 16.50 -16.28 -12.91
CA PRO A 258 15.35 -16.89 -12.24
C PRO A 258 15.77 -18.10 -11.42
N LEU A 259 15.28 -18.20 -10.19
CA LEU A 259 15.51 -19.38 -9.34
C LEU A 259 14.62 -20.55 -9.74
N TYR A 260 13.45 -20.25 -10.30
CA TYR A 260 12.45 -21.22 -10.69
C TYR A 260 11.89 -20.96 -12.08
N TRP A 261 11.47 -22.03 -12.71
CA TRP A 261 10.73 -22.07 -13.97
C TRP A 261 9.48 -22.90 -13.79
N ILE A 262 8.44 -22.63 -14.58
CA ILE A 262 7.20 -23.41 -14.60
C ILE A 262 6.99 -23.91 -16.03
N ASP A 263 6.61 -25.17 -16.20
CA ASP A 263 6.19 -25.68 -17.50
C ASP A 263 4.98 -24.88 -17.98
N GLU A 264 5.05 -24.36 -19.22
CA GLU A 264 4.03 -23.41 -19.70
C GLU A 264 2.63 -24.04 -19.69
N LYS A 265 2.50 -25.31 -20.07
CA LYS A 265 1.19 -25.99 -20.08
C LYS A 265 0.65 -26.17 -18.67
N GLU A 266 1.50 -26.55 -17.71
CA GLU A 266 1.11 -26.71 -16.31
C GLU A 266 0.73 -25.36 -15.69
N GLY A 267 1.54 -24.33 -15.90
CA GLY A 267 1.27 -22.97 -15.42
C GLY A 267 0.00 -22.39 -16.03
N ARG A 268 -0.19 -22.54 -17.34
CA ARG A 268 -1.41 -22.14 -18.03
C ARG A 268 -2.65 -22.83 -17.45
N LYS A 269 -2.58 -24.15 -17.24
CA LYS A 269 -3.67 -24.93 -16.63
C LYS A 269 -3.99 -24.43 -15.22
N ALA A 270 -2.98 -24.13 -14.42
CA ALA A 270 -3.16 -23.61 -13.07
C ALA A 270 -3.86 -22.22 -13.07
N LEU A 271 -3.47 -21.33 -13.98
CA LEU A 271 -4.06 -19.99 -14.08
C LEU A 271 -5.48 -19.99 -14.64
N ILE A 272 -5.79 -20.89 -15.58
CA ILE A 272 -7.15 -21.06 -16.12
C ILE A 272 -8.08 -21.66 -15.07
N GLY A 273 -7.56 -22.55 -14.20
CA GLY A 273 -8.31 -23.19 -13.13
C GLY A 273 -9.42 -24.10 -13.68
N ARG A 274 -10.68 -23.79 -13.36
CA ARG A 274 -11.85 -24.59 -13.79
C ARG A 274 -12.44 -24.17 -15.14
N THR A 275 -11.90 -23.11 -15.75
CA THR A 275 -12.36 -22.64 -17.06
C THR A 275 -11.81 -23.55 -18.16
N GLU A 276 -12.55 -23.75 -19.26
CA GLU A 276 -12.07 -24.48 -20.41
C GLU A 276 -10.93 -23.73 -21.12
N ASP A 277 -9.84 -24.43 -21.43
CA ASP A 277 -8.77 -23.88 -22.25
C ASP A 277 -9.11 -23.97 -23.72
N LYS A 278 -9.39 -22.81 -24.32
CA LYS A 278 -9.70 -22.65 -25.77
C LYS A 278 -8.53 -22.06 -26.56
N GLY A 279 -7.32 -22.06 -25.96
CA GLY A 279 -6.17 -21.38 -26.56
C GLY A 279 -6.23 -19.85 -26.46
N GLN A 280 -7.11 -19.30 -25.59
CA GLN A 280 -7.24 -17.86 -25.38
C GLN A 280 -5.93 -17.23 -24.91
N LEU A 281 -5.70 -15.97 -25.30
CA LEU A 281 -4.57 -15.19 -24.82
C LEU A 281 -4.65 -15.01 -23.31
N MET A 282 -3.52 -15.19 -22.62
CA MET A 282 -3.41 -15.09 -21.17
C MET A 282 -2.49 -13.92 -20.78
N ASN A 283 -2.70 -13.37 -19.58
CA ASN A 283 -1.94 -12.20 -19.13
C ASN A 283 -0.43 -12.41 -19.13
N TYR A 284 0.08 -13.60 -18.83
CA TYR A 284 1.52 -13.89 -18.81
C TYR A 284 2.19 -13.80 -20.20
N GLN A 285 1.42 -13.87 -21.27
CA GLN A 285 1.91 -13.80 -22.67
C GLN A 285 2.11 -12.34 -23.15
N GLU A 286 1.72 -11.35 -22.34
CA GLU A 286 1.82 -9.94 -22.64
C GLU A 286 2.77 -9.20 -21.69
N TYR A 287 3.21 -7.99 -22.08
CA TYR A 287 3.89 -7.06 -21.18
C TYR A 287 2.98 -6.69 -20.04
N ARG A 288 3.51 -6.62 -18.80
CA ARG A 288 2.72 -6.31 -17.62
C ARG A 288 3.48 -5.43 -16.66
N TRP A 289 2.81 -4.44 -16.12
CA TRP A 289 3.30 -3.73 -14.96
C TRP A 289 3.30 -4.67 -13.74
N VAL A 290 4.39 -4.64 -12.99
CA VAL A 290 4.60 -5.46 -11.78
C VAL A 290 5.18 -4.59 -10.68
N HIS A 291 4.85 -4.89 -9.41
CA HIS A 291 5.50 -4.26 -8.27
C HIS A 291 5.97 -5.28 -7.23
N ARG A 292 7.03 -4.92 -6.50
CA ARG A 292 7.45 -5.69 -5.32
C ARG A 292 6.43 -5.54 -4.21
N ARG A 293 5.97 -6.67 -3.66
CA ARG A 293 5.04 -6.67 -2.53
C ARG A 293 5.74 -6.50 -1.19
N ILE A 294 6.93 -7.05 -1.03
CA ILE A 294 7.73 -6.90 0.20
C ILE A 294 8.51 -5.59 0.10
N ALA A 295 8.15 -4.64 0.95
CA ALA A 295 8.75 -3.32 0.96
C ALA A 295 8.51 -2.64 2.32
N ARG A 296 9.49 -1.87 2.80
CA ARG A 296 9.42 -1.12 4.06
C ARG A 296 9.40 0.36 3.76
N ASN A 297 8.73 1.12 4.61
CA ASN A 297 8.78 2.59 4.54
C ASN A 297 10.16 3.17 4.89
N THR A 298 11.07 2.35 5.40
CA THR A 298 12.46 2.70 5.73
C THR A 298 13.46 2.32 4.64
N ASP A 299 13.05 1.64 3.58
CA ASP A 299 13.93 1.30 2.45
C ASP A 299 14.24 2.56 1.61
N SER A 300 15.26 2.51 0.76
CA SER A 300 15.59 3.63 -0.15
C SER A 300 14.40 3.98 -1.05
N ARG A 301 13.67 2.97 -1.53
CA ARG A 301 12.40 3.10 -2.26
C ARG A 301 11.43 2.04 -1.73
N THR A 302 10.19 2.43 -1.47
CA THR A 302 9.12 1.54 -1.00
C THR A 302 8.36 0.94 -2.18
N LEU A 303 8.00 1.76 -3.15
CA LEU A 303 7.33 1.33 -4.36
C LEU A 303 8.36 1.11 -5.46
N ILE A 304 8.56 -0.15 -5.82
CA ILE A 304 9.48 -0.58 -6.89
C ILE A 304 8.67 -1.28 -7.95
N CYS A 305 8.61 -0.68 -9.13
CA CYS A 305 7.79 -1.12 -10.25
C CYS A 305 8.62 -1.33 -11.51
N TYR A 306 8.15 -2.27 -12.33
CA TYR A 306 8.79 -2.63 -13.59
C TYR A 306 7.73 -3.06 -14.62
N ILE A 307 8.11 -3.13 -15.90
CA ILE A 307 7.33 -3.80 -16.94
C ILE A 307 8.01 -5.12 -17.23
N THR A 308 7.32 -6.24 -17.01
CA THR A 308 7.88 -7.56 -17.33
C THR A 308 7.92 -7.78 -18.84
N PRO A 309 8.90 -8.54 -19.35
CA PRO A 309 8.80 -9.07 -20.70
C PRO A 309 7.58 -9.99 -20.86
N LYS A 310 7.25 -10.32 -22.10
CA LYS A 310 6.25 -11.33 -22.44
C LYS A 310 6.71 -12.73 -22.02
N ASN A 311 5.78 -13.65 -21.85
CA ASN A 311 6.04 -15.06 -21.54
C ASN A 311 6.82 -15.27 -20.24
N VAL A 312 6.41 -14.60 -19.18
CA VAL A 312 6.92 -14.80 -17.82
C VAL A 312 5.76 -14.98 -16.84
N PHE A 313 5.91 -15.86 -15.88
CA PHE A 313 5.00 -15.99 -14.75
C PHE A 313 5.47 -15.10 -13.59
N THR A 314 4.55 -14.73 -12.68
CA THR A 314 4.89 -13.94 -11.47
C THR A 314 4.52 -14.71 -10.20
N GLU A 315 5.32 -14.53 -9.15
CA GLU A 315 5.00 -15.09 -7.84
C GLU A 315 4.25 -14.06 -6.97
N VAL A 316 3.64 -14.53 -5.88
CA VAL A 316 2.74 -13.72 -5.03
C VAL A 316 3.35 -12.42 -4.48
N ASN A 317 4.68 -12.34 -4.35
CA ASN A 317 5.37 -11.12 -3.93
C ASN A 317 5.74 -10.18 -5.09
N SER A 318 5.33 -10.53 -6.31
CA SER A 318 5.45 -9.76 -7.54
C SER A 318 4.05 -9.56 -8.13
N THR A 319 3.23 -8.75 -7.45
CA THR A 319 1.85 -8.46 -7.87
C THR A 319 1.82 -7.76 -9.22
N THR A 320 0.98 -8.21 -10.12
CA THR A 320 0.94 -7.78 -11.52
C THR A 320 -0.47 -7.39 -12.01
N LEU A 321 -0.55 -6.85 -13.22
CA LEU A 321 -1.81 -6.43 -13.86
C LEU A 321 -2.46 -7.57 -14.66
N LYS A 322 -3.78 -7.57 -14.66
CA LYS A 322 -4.62 -8.30 -15.61
C LYS A 322 -4.85 -7.45 -16.86
N VAL A 323 -3.92 -7.49 -17.78
CA VAL A 323 -3.92 -6.60 -18.96
C VAL A 323 -5.01 -6.97 -19.96
N ILE A 324 -5.34 -8.26 -20.12
CA ILE A 324 -6.36 -8.73 -21.04
C ILE A 324 -7.75 -8.25 -20.62
N GLU A 325 -8.06 -8.37 -19.33
CA GLU A 325 -9.38 -8.00 -18.78
C GLU A 325 -9.60 -6.49 -18.75
N THR A 326 -8.52 -5.71 -18.65
CA THR A 326 -8.61 -4.24 -18.53
C THR A 326 -8.45 -3.51 -19.84
N GLY A 327 -7.77 -4.12 -20.84
CA GLY A 327 -7.44 -3.47 -22.09
C GLY A 327 -6.53 -2.25 -21.94
N ILE A 328 -5.78 -2.16 -20.83
CA ILE A 328 -4.79 -1.09 -20.63
C ILE A 328 -3.68 -1.20 -21.68
N SER A 329 -3.37 -0.10 -22.37
CA SER A 329 -2.34 -0.09 -23.41
C SER A 329 -0.92 -0.11 -22.83
N ASN A 330 0.05 -0.55 -23.62
CA ASN A 330 1.46 -0.54 -23.23
C ASN A 330 1.97 0.88 -22.89
N GLN A 331 1.51 1.91 -23.62
CA GLN A 331 1.83 3.30 -23.30
C GLN A 331 1.29 3.72 -21.93
N GLN A 332 0.07 3.31 -21.59
CA GLN A 332 -0.52 3.59 -20.28
C GLN A 332 0.19 2.83 -19.15
N MET A 333 0.67 1.61 -19.41
CA MET A 333 1.49 0.87 -18.44
C MET A 333 2.86 1.51 -18.21
N LEU A 334 3.51 2.04 -19.27
CA LEU A 334 4.75 2.80 -19.14
C LEU A 334 4.55 4.09 -18.33
N PHE A 335 3.45 4.80 -18.60
CA PHE A 335 3.06 5.97 -17.80
C PHE A 335 2.83 5.59 -16.34
N LEU A 336 2.09 4.50 -16.08
CA LEU A 336 1.87 3.98 -14.73
C LEU A 336 3.21 3.60 -14.05
N CYS A 337 4.12 2.95 -14.78
CA CYS A 337 5.43 2.59 -14.26
C CYS A 337 6.28 3.81 -13.90
N ALA A 338 6.24 4.87 -14.71
CA ALA A 338 6.92 6.12 -14.42
C ALA A 338 6.38 6.76 -13.14
N ILE A 339 5.07 6.92 -13.05
CA ILE A 339 4.43 7.62 -11.93
C ILE A 339 4.58 6.86 -10.60
N THR A 340 4.48 5.52 -10.65
CA THR A 340 4.62 4.67 -9.47
C THR A 340 6.06 4.57 -8.96
N ASN A 341 7.05 4.81 -9.81
CA ASN A 341 8.46 4.86 -9.42
C ASN A 341 8.93 6.25 -8.97
N SER A 342 8.08 7.29 -9.01
CA SER A 342 8.45 8.64 -8.60
C SER A 342 8.56 8.80 -7.09
N PHE A 343 9.39 9.77 -6.64
CA PHE A 343 9.43 10.17 -5.23
C PHE A 343 8.09 10.63 -4.70
N THR A 344 7.31 11.33 -5.52
CA THR A 344 6.00 11.85 -5.15
C THR A 344 5.02 10.74 -4.77
N LEU A 345 4.92 9.70 -5.57
CA LEU A 345 4.00 8.60 -5.28
C LEU A 345 4.55 7.63 -4.22
N ASP A 346 5.87 7.44 -4.20
CA ASP A 346 6.55 6.66 -3.14
C ASP A 346 6.37 7.32 -1.77
N TRP A 347 6.43 8.66 -1.68
CA TRP A 347 6.11 9.40 -0.46
C TRP A 347 4.69 9.09 0.03
N MET A 348 3.69 9.10 -0.85
CA MET A 348 2.29 8.82 -0.49
C MET A 348 2.12 7.41 0.06
N ILE A 349 2.72 6.40 -0.58
CA ILE A 349 2.58 5.01 -0.12
C ILE A 349 3.30 4.75 1.20
N ARG A 350 4.41 5.45 1.47
CA ARG A 350 5.17 5.35 2.73
C ARG A 350 4.35 5.75 3.95
N GLN A 351 3.37 6.62 3.78
CA GLN A 351 2.47 7.01 4.87
C GLN A 351 1.51 5.88 5.31
N LYS A 352 1.36 4.85 4.47
CA LYS A 352 0.38 3.77 4.68
C LYS A 352 1.01 2.42 4.99
N VAL A 353 2.22 2.17 4.52
CA VAL A 353 2.86 0.84 4.50
C VAL A 353 3.82 0.67 5.65
N THR A 354 3.80 -0.53 6.25
CA THR A 354 4.79 -0.97 7.24
C THR A 354 5.80 -1.95 6.64
N THR A 355 5.35 -3.10 6.12
CA THR A 355 6.22 -4.18 5.63
C THR A 355 5.75 -4.84 4.35
N THR A 356 4.47 -4.69 3.99
CA THR A 356 3.88 -5.41 2.85
C THR A 356 2.94 -4.50 2.07
N LEU A 357 3.24 -4.31 0.79
CA LEU A 357 2.42 -3.60 -0.18
C LEU A 357 1.30 -4.51 -0.70
N ASN A 358 0.21 -4.59 0.05
CA ASN A 358 -0.98 -5.28 -0.43
C ASN A 358 -1.68 -4.48 -1.53
N MET A 359 -2.43 -5.16 -2.40
CA MET A 359 -3.14 -4.56 -3.54
C MET A 359 -4.01 -3.37 -3.14
N PHE A 360 -4.64 -3.41 -1.97
CA PHE A 360 -5.52 -2.33 -1.53
C PHE A 360 -4.76 -1.00 -1.31
N TYR A 361 -3.48 -1.04 -0.92
CA TYR A 361 -2.66 0.18 -0.83
C TYR A 361 -2.38 0.78 -2.21
N ILE A 362 -2.12 -0.09 -3.21
CA ILE A 362 -1.93 0.35 -4.60
C ILE A 362 -3.22 0.96 -5.15
N TYR A 363 -4.37 0.32 -4.92
CA TYR A 363 -5.66 0.85 -5.34
C TYR A 363 -6.01 2.21 -4.71
N GLN A 364 -5.46 2.53 -3.56
CA GLN A 364 -5.64 3.81 -2.86
C GLN A 364 -4.65 4.90 -3.26
N LEU A 365 -3.81 4.68 -4.27
CA LEU A 365 -2.92 5.71 -4.77
C LEU A 365 -3.68 6.66 -5.72
N PRO A 366 -3.63 7.97 -5.49
CA PRO A 366 -4.21 8.95 -6.38
C PRO A 366 -3.33 9.10 -7.63
N VAL A 367 -3.83 8.72 -8.79
CA VAL A 367 -3.06 8.73 -10.05
C VAL A 367 -3.88 9.32 -11.18
N PRO A 368 -3.37 10.35 -11.87
CA PRO A 368 -4.02 10.93 -13.04
C PRO A 368 -4.17 9.89 -14.17
N ARG A 369 -5.35 9.81 -14.76
CA ARG A 369 -5.66 8.88 -15.86
C ARG A 369 -5.35 9.52 -17.22
N LEU A 370 -4.08 9.92 -17.42
CA LEU A 370 -3.66 10.52 -18.67
C LEU A 370 -3.60 9.49 -19.80
N THR A 371 -3.74 9.99 -21.03
CA THR A 371 -3.72 9.26 -22.29
C THR A 371 -2.84 9.99 -23.30
N LYS A 372 -2.60 9.40 -24.47
CA LYS A 372 -1.78 10.01 -25.56
C LYS A 372 -2.24 11.40 -26.02
N ASN A 373 -3.49 11.78 -25.73
CA ASN A 373 -4.03 13.08 -26.10
C ASN A 373 -3.79 14.14 -25.01
N ASP A 374 -3.34 13.72 -23.84
CA ASP A 374 -3.10 14.63 -22.72
C ASP A 374 -1.67 15.16 -22.76
N ARG A 375 -1.51 16.44 -22.41
CA ARG A 375 -0.20 17.09 -22.33
C ARG A 375 0.71 16.33 -21.36
N TYR A 376 1.99 16.23 -21.66
CA TYR A 376 3.04 15.57 -20.90
C TYR A 376 2.99 14.03 -20.90
N PHE A 377 1.91 13.40 -21.32
CA PHE A 377 1.81 11.95 -21.34
C PHE A 377 2.93 11.32 -22.17
N ASN A 378 3.09 11.77 -23.44
CA ASN A 378 4.11 11.22 -24.34
C ASN A 378 5.53 11.49 -23.82
N ASP A 379 5.79 12.66 -23.24
CA ASP A 379 7.11 13.00 -22.69
C ASP A 379 7.51 12.07 -21.54
N ILE A 380 6.56 11.71 -20.67
CA ILE A 380 6.75 10.75 -19.56
C ILE A 380 6.92 9.34 -20.12
N VAL A 381 6.06 8.91 -21.05
CA VAL A 381 6.11 7.57 -21.67
C VAL A 381 7.44 7.33 -22.39
N GLN A 382 7.95 8.31 -23.14
CA GLN A 382 9.22 8.17 -23.85
C GLN A 382 10.42 8.00 -22.92
N ARG A 383 10.44 8.68 -21.78
CA ARG A 383 11.50 8.52 -20.76
C ARG A 383 11.43 7.15 -20.10
N ALA A 384 10.23 6.71 -19.75
CA ALA A 384 10.01 5.37 -19.18
C ALA A 384 10.39 4.28 -20.19
N ALA A 385 10.04 4.43 -21.47
CA ALA A 385 10.40 3.49 -22.53
C ALA A 385 11.93 3.39 -22.70
N LYS A 386 12.66 4.52 -22.71
CA LYS A 386 14.12 4.52 -22.77
C LYS A 386 14.77 3.80 -21.58
N LEU A 387 14.17 3.87 -20.40
CA LEU A 387 14.67 3.17 -19.21
C LEU A 387 14.37 1.67 -19.22
N ILE A 388 13.24 1.24 -19.80
CA ILE A 388 12.75 -0.13 -19.77
C ILE A 388 13.19 -0.93 -20.99
N CYS A 389 13.09 -0.36 -22.20
CA CYS A 389 13.38 -1.07 -23.45
C CYS A 389 14.88 -1.11 -23.72
N THR A 390 15.61 -1.91 -22.95
CA THR A 390 17.09 -2.03 -23.04
C THR A 390 17.57 -3.40 -23.52
N THR A 391 16.65 -4.33 -23.76
CA THR A 391 16.95 -5.69 -24.22
C THR A 391 16.00 -6.12 -25.36
N PRO A 392 16.36 -7.11 -26.21
CA PRO A 392 15.57 -7.52 -27.39
C PRO A 392 14.14 -7.93 -27.08
N GLU A 393 13.84 -8.41 -25.87
CA GLU A 393 12.49 -8.81 -25.44
C GLU A 393 11.50 -7.64 -25.47
N PHE A 394 11.99 -6.39 -25.51
CA PHE A 394 11.19 -5.17 -25.56
C PHE A 394 11.14 -4.51 -26.94
N ASP A 395 11.63 -5.14 -28.00
CA ASP A 395 11.63 -4.54 -29.34
C ASP A 395 10.21 -4.20 -29.84
N GLU A 396 9.24 -5.08 -29.60
CA GLU A 396 7.85 -4.78 -29.96
C GLU A 396 7.31 -3.57 -29.18
N LEU A 397 7.61 -3.50 -27.88
CA LEU A 397 7.22 -2.37 -27.04
C LEU A 397 7.89 -1.07 -27.51
N ALA A 398 9.18 -1.12 -27.83
CA ALA A 398 9.94 0.01 -28.33
C ALA A 398 9.38 0.54 -29.66
N GLN A 399 9.00 -0.36 -30.58
CA GLN A 399 8.34 0.02 -31.85
C GLN A 399 6.97 0.65 -31.62
N GLU A 400 6.13 0.06 -30.76
CA GLU A 400 4.78 0.56 -30.47
C GLU A 400 4.79 2.00 -29.91
N VAL A 401 5.78 2.32 -29.06
CA VAL A 401 5.89 3.66 -28.47
C VAL A 401 6.74 4.63 -29.30
N GLY A 402 7.18 4.23 -30.48
CA GLY A 402 7.96 5.08 -31.40
C GLY A 402 9.42 5.25 -31.01
N LEU A 403 9.96 4.40 -30.13
CA LEU A 403 11.39 4.38 -29.78
C LEU A 403 12.23 3.66 -30.86
N GLY A 404 11.62 2.73 -31.60
CA GLY A 404 12.23 1.98 -32.70
C GLY A 404 12.72 0.60 -32.28
N SER A 405 13.71 0.49 -31.43
CA SER A 405 14.21 -0.80 -30.87
C SER A 405 14.84 -0.63 -29.51
N HIS A 406 15.17 -1.74 -28.86
CA HIS A 406 15.89 -1.75 -27.58
C HIS A 406 17.26 -1.05 -27.66
N GLN A 407 17.87 -0.93 -28.83
CA GLN A 407 19.13 -0.22 -29.02
C GLN A 407 19.03 1.29 -28.76
N GLN A 408 17.82 1.85 -28.79
CA GLN A 408 17.52 3.24 -28.40
C GLN A 408 17.22 3.38 -26.91
N GLY A 409 17.16 2.26 -26.20
CA GLY A 409 17.10 2.23 -24.74
C GLY A 409 18.41 2.71 -24.11
N VAL A 410 18.34 3.22 -22.90
CA VAL A 410 19.48 3.79 -22.20
C VAL A 410 19.98 2.80 -21.14
N SER A 411 21.22 2.32 -21.34
CA SER A 411 21.90 1.41 -20.42
C SER A 411 23.02 2.09 -19.59
N ASP A 412 23.50 3.26 -20.01
CA ASP A 412 24.45 4.05 -19.23
C ASP A 412 23.83 4.57 -17.94
N GLU A 413 24.45 4.31 -16.79
CA GLU A 413 23.85 4.62 -15.49
C GLU A 413 23.69 6.13 -15.24
N THR A 414 24.57 6.95 -15.80
CA THR A 414 24.51 8.42 -15.67
C THR A 414 23.31 8.97 -16.43
N GLU A 415 23.11 8.52 -17.67
CA GLU A 415 21.94 8.90 -18.46
C GLU A 415 20.64 8.31 -17.88
N ARG A 416 20.67 7.10 -17.34
CA ARG A 416 19.53 6.51 -16.61
C ARG A 416 19.16 7.34 -15.38
N ALA A 417 20.15 7.73 -14.57
CA ALA A 417 19.93 8.58 -13.40
C ALA A 417 19.31 9.93 -13.79
N LYS A 418 19.77 10.54 -14.90
CA LYS A 418 19.18 11.75 -15.45
C LYS A 418 17.72 11.57 -15.87
N LEU A 419 17.39 10.51 -16.61
CA LEU A 419 16.01 10.22 -17.01
C LEU A 419 15.09 9.99 -15.80
N ARG A 420 15.57 9.30 -14.77
CA ARG A 420 14.82 9.13 -13.50
C ARG A 420 14.56 10.46 -12.81
N ALA A 421 15.57 11.32 -12.73
CA ALA A 421 15.43 12.67 -12.16
C ALA A 421 14.46 13.55 -12.96
N GLU A 422 14.49 13.47 -14.30
CA GLU A 422 13.55 14.17 -15.18
C GLU A 422 12.10 13.70 -14.94
N LEU A 423 11.88 12.38 -14.82
CA LEU A 423 10.57 11.82 -14.49
C LEU A 423 10.08 12.32 -13.11
N ASP A 424 10.94 12.32 -12.10
CA ASP A 424 10.61 12.81 -10.76
C ASP A 424 10.18 14.29 -10.77
N GLY A 425 10.92 15.15 -11.50
CA GLY A 425 10.59 16.57 -11.64
C GLY A 425 9.28 16.80 -12.39
N MET A 426 9.07 16.12 -13.52
CA MET A 426 7.84 16.23 -14.31
C MET A 426 6.62 15.74 -13.53
N ILE A 427 6.74 14.66 -12.80
CA ILE A 427 5.64 14.09 -12.01
C ILE A 427 5.31 14.98 -10.82
N ALA A 428 6.29 15.60 -10.16
CA ALA A 428 6.04 16.59 -9.12
C ALA A 428 5.18 17.76 -9.63
N HIS A 429 5.50 18.29 -10.84
CA HIS A 429 4.67 19.30 -11.50
C HIS A 429 3.27 18.79 -11.85
N LEU A 430 3.15 17.53 -12.31
CA LEU A 430 1.86 16.93 -12.62
C LEU A 430 0.92 16.95 -11.41
N TYR A 431 1.46 16.73 -10.19
CA TYR A 431 0.73 16.84 -8.93
C TYR A 431 0.62 18.28 -8.41
N ARG A 432 1.10 19.29 -9.15
CA ARG A 432 1.10 20.70 -8.77
C ARG A 432 1.78 20.97 -7.42
N LEU A 433 2.80 20.20 -7.11
CA LEU A 433 3.63 20.46 -5.94
C LEU A 433 4.43 21.74 -6.16
N THR A 434 4.60 22.53 -5.12
CA THR A 434 5.57 23.64 -5.13
C THR A 434 6.98 23.08 -4.98
N GLU A 435 8.00 23.90 -5.29
CA GLU A 435 9.40 23.52 -5.10
C GLU A 435 9.68 23.14 -3.63
N ASP A 436 9.14 23.91 -2.68
CA ASP A 436 9.29 23.63 -1.24
C ASP A 436 8.64 22.31 -0.84
N GLU A 437 7.45 21.99 -1.37
CA GLU A 437 6.76 20.73 -1.10
C GLU A 437 7.52 19.54 -1.71
N PHE A 438 8.04 19.67 -2.94
CA PHE A 438 8.83 18.63 -3.55
C PHE A 438 10.18 18.45 -2.84
N SER A 439 10.85 19.55 -2.49
CA SER A 439 12.07 19.52 -1.65
C SER A 439 11.79 18.82 -0.32
N TYR A 440 10.68 19.14 0.34
CA TYR A 440 10.26 18.47 1.57
C TYR A 440 10.08 16.97 1.37
N ILE A 441 9.37 16.53 0.30
CA ILE A 441 9.24 15.11 -0.04
C ILE A 441 10.62 14.45 -0.10
N LEU A 442 11.57 15.03 -0.82
CA LEU A 442 12.93 14.49 -0.97
C LEU A 442 13.67 14.33 0.37
N THR A 443 13.41 15.21 1.35
CA THR A 443 14.01 15.08 2.69
C THR A 443 13.51 13.85 3.45
N THR A 444 12.32 13.34 3.13
CA THR A 444 11.73 12.17 3.78
C THR A 444 12.35 10.83 3.36
N PHE A 445 13.33 10.86 2.44
CA PHE A 445 14.08 9.70 1.97
C PHE A 445 15.53 9.71 2.49
N PRO A 446 15.78 9.39 3.78
CA PRO A 446 17.09 9.60 4.41
C PRO A 446 18.21 8.74 3.81
N ILE A 447 17.89 7.55 3.27
CA ILE A 447 18.87 6.61 2.71
C ILE A 447 19.28 6.97 1.27
N VAL A 448 18.42 7.72 0.55
CA VAL A 448 18.73 8.13 -0.82
C VAL A 448 19.84 9.17 -0.84
N ASN A 449 20.83 8.95 -1.72
CA ASN A 449 21.97 9.84 -1.87
C ASN A 449 21.54 11.29 -2.17
N ALA A 450 22.23 12.25 -1.60
CA ALA A 450 21.97 13.68 -1.79
C ALA A 450 22.01 14.08 -3.27
N THR A 451 22.97 13.55 -4.04
CA THR A 451 23.12 13.84 -5.48
C THR A 451 21.87 13.42 -6.29
N VAL A 452 21.21 12.33 -5.93
CA VAL A 452 19.96 11.88 -6.59
C VAL A 452 18.81 12.86 -6.30
N LYS A 453 18.72 13.34 -5.07
CA LYS A 453 17.70 14.33 -4.64
C LYS A 453 17.91 15.68 -5.31
N GLU A 454 19.17 16.13 -5.37
CA GLU A 454 19.56 17.37 -6.03
C GLU A 454 19.27 17.31 -7.53
N ALA A 455 19.57 16.18 -8.20
CA ALA A 455 19.24 15.97 -9.59
C ALA A 455 17.72 16.04 -9.85
N ALA A 456 16.89 15.40 -9.00
CA ALA A 456 15.44 15.47 -9.10
C ALA A 456 14.92 16.91 -8.91
N LEU A 457 15.45 17.66 -7.93
CA LEU A 457 15.07 19.06 -7.69
C LEU A 457 15.53 19.98 -8.83
N SER A 458 16.72 19.75 -9.38
CA SER A 458 17.22 20.47 -10.56
C SER A 458 16.34 20.20 -11.79
N ALA A 459 15.94 18.96 -12.01
CA ALA A 459 15.00 18.62 -13.09
C ALA A 459 13.65 19.29 -12.89
N TYR A 460 13.11 19.32 -11.65
CA TYR A 460 11.89 20.05 -11.33
C TYR A 460 11.99 21.53 -11.79
N ARG A 461 13.06 22.23 -11.44
CA ARG A 461 13.31 23.63 -11.86
C ARG A 461 13.41 23.77 -13.37
N THR A 462 14.08 22.84 -14.04
CA THR A 462 14.25 22.83 -15.50
C THR A 462 12.92 22.70 -16.22
N PHE A 463 12.00 21.89 -15.71
CA PHE A 463 10.67 21.69 -16.32
C PHE A 463 9.62 22.72 -15.89
N ALA A 464 9.89 23.59 -14.91
CA ALA A 464 8.94 24.59 -14.45
C ALA A 464 8.32 25.43 -15.57
N PRO A 465 9.08 25.96 -16.59
CA PRO A 465 8.48 26.72 -17.69
C PRO A 465 7.51 25.89 -18.54
N MET A 466 7.77 24.59 -18.71
CA MET A 466 6.89 23.68 -19.47
C MET A 466 5.51 23.54 -18.83
N PHE A 467 5.44 23.64 -17.50
CA PHE A 467 4.23 23.48 -16.70
C PHE A 467 3.57 24.83 -16.28
N ALA A 468 4.22 25.97 -16.50
CA ALA A 468 3.72 27.29 -16.09
C ALA A 468 2.35 27.66 -16.71
N ASP A 469 2.07 27.22 -17.95
CA ASP A 469 0.77 27.41 -18.62
C ASP A 469 -0.35 26.49 -18.11
N SER A 470 -0.06 25.61 -17.15
CA SER A 470 -1.01 24.62 -16.64
C SER A 470 -2.06 25.19 -15.66
N GLU A 471 -2.00 26.45 -15.29
CA GLU A 471 -3.09 27.13 -14.57
C GLU A 471 -4.39 27.16 -15.39
N LYS A 472 -4.30 27.02 -16.74
CA LYS A 472 -5.45 26.84 -17.64
C LYS A 472 -5.94 25.40 -17.78
N LEU A 473 -5.27 24.43 -17.21
CA LEU A 473 -5.76 23.04 -17.08
C LEU A 473 -6.77 22.96 -15.92
N ALA A 474 -7.80 23.79 -16.00
CA ALA A 474 -9.01 23.59 -15.27
C ALA A 474 -9.59 22.24 -15.67
N LEU A 475 -9.71 21.33 -14.66
CA LEU A 475 -10.70 20.29 -14.66
C LEU A 475 -10.62 19.28 -15.81
N ILE A 476 -9.57 18.46 -15.85
CA ILE A 476 -9.73 17.11 -16.37
C ILE A 476 -10.35 16.30 -15.21
N GLN A 477 -11.62 16.53 -15.00
CA GLN A 477 -12.54 15.69 -14.25
C GLN A 477 -12.90 14.46 -15.07
#